data_a44f5e16908591d01f5637749251393d
#
_entry.id   a44f5e16908591d01f5637749251393d
#
_cell.length_a   1.000
_cell.length_b   1.000
_cell.length_c   1.000
_cell.angle_alpha   90.00
_cell.angle_beta   90.00
_cell.angle_gamma   90.00
#
_symmetry.space_group_name_H-M   'P 1'
#
loop_
_entity.id
_entity.type
_entity.pdbx_description
1 polymer ?
#
loop_
_entity_poly.entity_id
_entity_poly.type
_entity_poly.pdbx_seq_one_letter_code
_entity_poly.pdbx_strand_id
1 'polypeptide(L)'
;NWRSPKGPGSSIENKGNYPVVHIAYEDAKAYCEWANRRLPTEAEWESAAQGNYKNAVFPWGDDLKLLNSNANTWQGSFPTQNESIDGYEMIAPVKSFHSNSIGLFDMIGNVWEITDDLFNVNYYSEINTETQLKNLKGASTCYNPNNPFEIQYVMKGGSFLCHDSYCASY
;
A
#
# COMPACT_ATOMS: atom_id res chain seq x y z
N ASN A 1 -15.42 6.77 7.69
CA ASN A 1 -15.60 5.97 8.91
C ASN A 1 -15.57 4.49 8.54
N TRP A 2 -14.64 3.75 9.12
CA TRP A 2 -14.40 2.34 8.79
C TRP A 2 -15.60 1.41 9.07
N ARG A 3 -16.50 1.75 10.00
CA ARG A 3 -17.74 0.99 10.26
C ARG A 3 -18.82 1.19 9.20
N SER A 4 -18.76 2.28 8.46
CA SER A 4 -19.69 2.62 7.38
C SER A 4 -18.91 3.09 6.14
N PRO A 5 -18.14 2.16 5.49
CA PRO A 5 -17.13 2.52 4.50
C PRO A 5 -17.67 3.15 3.21
N LYS A 6 -18.95 2.96 2.92
CA LYS A 6 -19.62 3.58 1.76
C LYS A 6 -20.58 4.70 2.17
N GLY A 7 -20.42 5.26 3.40
CA GLY A 7 -21.28 6.32 3.94
C GLY A 7 -22.49 5.79 4.73
N PRO A 8 -23.45 6.66 5.05
CA PRO A 8 -24.64 6.29 5.82
C PRO A 8 -25.40 5.11 5.22
N GLY A 9 -25.79 4.18 6.07
CA GLY A 9 -26.51 2.95 5.66
C GLY A 9 -25.62 1.80 5.18
N SER A 10 -24.31 2.00 5.01
CA SER A 10 -23.38 0.90 4.77
C SER A 10 -22.86 0.29 6.09
N SER A 11 -22.48 -0.98 6.05
CA SER A 11 -21.92 -1.69 7.21
C SER A 11 -20.74 -2.57 6.80
N ILE A 12 -19.98 -3.02 7.81
CA ILE A 12 -18.91 -4.02 7.68
C ILE A 12 -19.38 -5.44 8.00
N GLU A 13 -20.66 -5.62 8.19
CA GLU A 13 -21.25 -6.95 8.42
C GLU A 13 -20.90 -7.89 7.26
N ASN A 14 -20.46 -9.09 7.58
CA ASN A 14 -19.96 -10.09 6.61
C ASN A 14 -18.72 -9.66 5.81
N LYS A 15 -17.96 -8.67 6.29
CA LYS A 15 -16.72 -8.17 5.67
C LYS A 15 -15.45 -8.55 6.45
N GLY A 16 -15.51 -9.57 7.30
CA GLY A 16 -14.38 -9.97 8.14
C GLY A 16 -13.13 -10.42 7.38
N ASN A 17 -13.26 -10.76 6.11
CA ASN A 17 -12.16 -11.12 5.21
C ASN A 17 -11.79 -10.02 4.20
N TYR A 18 -12.27 -8.79 4.40
CA TYR A 18 -11.88 -7.64 3.58
C TYR A 18 -10.90 -6.74 4.35
N PRO A 19 -10.03 -6.02 3.66
CA PRO A 19 -9.18 -5.02 4.31
C PRO A 19 -10.05 -3.93 4.95
N VAL A 20 -9.61 -3.45 6.10
CA VAL A 20 -10.24 -2.27 6.72
C VAL A 20 -9.84 -1.02 5.93
N VAL A 21 -10.81 -0.16 5.64
CA VAL A 21 -10.62 1.09 4.90
C VAL A 21 -11.17 2.29 5.66
N HIS A 22 -10.81 3.52 5.22
CA HIS A 22 -11.23 4.78 5.87
C HIS A 22 -10.81 4.87 7.35
N ILE A 23 -9.60 4.40 7.63
CA ILE A 23 -8.91 4.58 8.91
C ILE A 23 -7.95 5.76 8.82
N ALA A 24 -7.71 6.43 9.95
CA ALA A 24 -6.63 7.39 10.10
C ALA A 24 -5.33 6.67 10.52
N TYR A 25 -4.19 7.37 10.41
CA TYR A 25 -2.90 6.86 10.89
C TYR A 25 -2.97 6.48 12.38
N GLU A 26 -3.62 7.31 13.19
CA GLU A 26 -3.80 7.07 14.62
C GLU A 26 -4.60 5.81 14.92
N ASP A 27 -5.61 5.50 14.10
CA ASP A 27 -6.40 4.25 14.23
C ASP A 27 -5.50 3.03 13.95
N ALA A 28 -4.69 3.09 12.88
CA ALA A 28 -3.77 2.01 12.52
C ALA A 28 -2.70 1.80 13.60
N LYS A 29 -2.14 2.89 14.12
CA LYS A 29 -1.16 2.87 15.20
C LYS A 29 -1.73 2.28 16.47
N ALA A 30 -2.91 2.75 16.90
CA ALA A 30 -3.58 2.24 18.10
C ALA A 30 -3.90 0.74 17.98
N TYR A 31 -4.31 0.28 16.78
CA TYR A 31 -4.51 -1.15 16.53
C TYR A 31 -3.21 -1.95 16.67
N CYS A 32 -2.11 -1.45 16.09
CA CYS A 32 -0.82 -2.11 16.20
C CYS A 32 -0.34 -2.20 17.65
N GLU A 33 -0.48 -1.12 18.43
CA GLU A 33 -0.13 -1.09 19.85
C GLU A 33 -0.97 -2.10 20.66
N TRP A 34 -2.28 -2.15 20.43
CA TRP A 34 -3.17 -3.14 21.03
C TRP A 34 -2.74 -4.58 20.70
N ALA A 35 -2.31 -4.82 19.47
CA ALA A 35 -1.82 -6.12 19.02
C ALA A 35 -0.39 -6.44 19.46
N ASN A 36 0.24 -5.57 20.27
CA ASN A 36 1.66 -5.62 20.64
C ASN A 36 2.58 -5.67 19.40
N ARG A 37 2.30 -4.80 18.45
CA ARG A 37 3.00 -4.61 17.17
C ARG A 37 3.22 -3.11 16.93
N ARG A 38 3.84 -2.78 15.82
CA ARG A 38 3.93 -1.42 15.27
C ARG A 38 3.66 -1.43 13.77
N LEU A 39 3.45 -0.27 13.18
CA LEU A 39 3.50 -0.11 11.73
C LEU A 39 4.91 -0.40 11.20
N PRO A 40 5.05 -0.91 9.98
CA PRO A 40 6.34 -1.03 9.33
C PRO A 40 6.85 0.35 8.92
N THR A 41 8.16 0.50 8.82
CA THR A 41 8.73 1.62 8.06
C THR A 41 8.55 1.37 6.56
N GLU A 42 8.66 2.42 5.74
CA GLU A 42 8.64 2.30 4.27
C GLU A 42 9.67 1.28 3.79
N ALA A 43 10.91 1.38 4.28
CA ALA A 43 11.99 0.47 3.92
C ALA A 43 11.73 -1.00 4.32
N GLU A 44 11.11 -1.22 5.48
CA GLU A 44 10.68 -2.56 5.92
C GLU A 44 9.58 -3.10 5.03
N TRP A 45 8.60 -2.25 4.70
CA TRP A 45 7.50 -2.61 3.82
C TRP A 45 8.01 -3.01 2.43
N GLU A 46 8.87 -2.19 1.81
CA GLU A 46 9.46 -2.48 0.49
C GLU A 46 10.31 -3.76 0.50
N SER A 47 11.16 -3.92 1.52
CA SER A 47 11.95 -5.15 1.67
C SER A 47 11.07 -6.39 1.80
N ALA A 48 9.96 -6.26 2.52
CA ALA A 48 8.99 -7.33 2.69
C ALA A 48 8.22 -7.61 1.38
N ALA A 49 7.83 -6.57 0.63
CA ALA A 49 7.18 -6.71 -0.66
C ALA A 49 8.07 -7.44 -1.69
N GLN A 50 9.33 -7.05 -1.78
CA GLN A 50 10.31 -7.69 -2.68
C GLN A 50 10.59 -9.16 -2.31
N GLY A 51 10.56 -9.47 -1.03
CA GLY A 51 10.87 -10.82 -0.55
C GLY A 51 12.23 -11.31 -1.05
N ASN A 52 12.26 -12.41 -1.80
CA ASN A 52 13.49 -12.98 -2.37
C ASN A 52 13.87 -12.38 -3.74
N TYR A 53 13.01 -11.60 -4.37
CA TYR A 53 13.23 -10.98 -5.68
C TYR A 53 13.86 -9.59 -5.54
N LYS A 54 15.12 -9.54 -5.11
CA LYS A 54 15.84 -8.27 -4.96
C LYS A 54 15.95 -7.55 -6.29
N ASN A 55 15.61 -6.27 -6.29
CA ASN A 55 15.61 -5.37 -7.46
C ASN A 55 14.58 -5.72 -8.55
N ALA A 56 13.64 -6.61 -8.30
CA ALA A 56 12.52 -6.83 -9.20
C ALA A 56 11.48 -5.69 -9.09
N VAL A 57 10.76 -5.46 -10.19
CA VAL A 57 9.70 -4.44 -10.25
C VAL A 57 8.49 -4.84 -9.39
N PHE A 58 8.18 -6.14 -9.34
CA PHE A 58 7.03 -6.67 -8.62
C PHE A 58 7.43 -7.77 -7.62
N PRO A 59 6.59 -8.08 -6.63
CA PRO A 59 6.81 -9.17 -5.68
C PRO A 59 6.96 -10.57 -6.30
N TRP A 60 6.63 -10.73 -7.58
CA TRP A 60 6.75 -11.98 -8.36
C TRP A 60 7.81 -11.93 -9.46
N GLY A 61 8.59 -10.85 -9.58
CA GLY A 61 9.60 -10.64 -10.62
C GLY A 61 9.24 -9.49 -11.56
N ASP A 62 9.73 -9.52 -12.80
CA ASP A 62 9.61 -8.39 -13.75
C ASP A 62 8.52 -8.60 -14.82
N ASP A 63 7.76 -9.68 -14.75
CA ASP A 63 6.73 -9.96 -15.76
C ASP A 63 5.42 -9.22 -15.48
N LEU A 64 5.22 -8.10 -16.17
CA LEU A 64 4.00 -7.29 -16.10
C LEU A 64 2.74 -8.08 -16.52
N LYS A 65 2.87 -9.12 -17.36
CA LYS A 65 1.70 -9.91 -17.80
C LYS A 65 1.04 -10.66 -16.66
N LEU A 66 1.75 -10.87 -15.58
CA LEU A 66 1.24 -11.52 -14.38
C LEU A 66 0.46 -10.58 -13.45
N LEU A 67 0.38 -9.27 -13.74
CA LEU A 67 -0.26 -8.28 -12.87
C LEU A 67 -1.70 -8.69 -12.52
N ASN A 68 -2.53 -8.96 -13.52
CA ASN A 68 -3.95 -9.29 -13.33
C ASN A 68 -4.20 -10.61 -12.60
N SER A 69 -3.21 -11.50 -12.54
CA SER A 69 -3.30 -12.77 -11.80
C SER A 69 -2.70 -12.70 -10.38
N ASN A 70 -2.00 -11.61 -10.06
CA ASN A 70 -1.28 -11.47 -8.79
C ASN A 70 -1.69 -10.23 -7.98
N ALA A 71 -2.48 -9.31 -8.55
CA ALA A 71 -2.87 -8.08 -7.88
C ALA A 71 -4.26 -7.59 -8.32
N ASN A 72 -4.96 -6.95 -7.40
CA ASN A 72 -6.21 -6.24 -7.70
C ASN A 72 -5.87 -4.79 -8.07
N THR A 73 -5.94 -4.48 -9.36
CA THR A 73 -5.64 -3.16 -9.94
C THR A 73 -6.69 -2.79 -10.97
N TRP A 74 -6.64 -1.56 -11.48
CA TRP A 74 -7.57 -1.14 -12.53
C TRP A 74 -7.16 -1.70 -13.89
N GLN A 75 -8.10 -2.32 -14.62
CA GLN A 75 -7.90 -2.79 -15.98
C GLN A 75 -8.90 -2.12 -16.92
N GLY A 76 -8.41 -1.60 -18.05
CA GLY A 76 -9.23 -0.90 -19.04
C GLY A 76 -9.06 0.62 -19.02
N SER A 77 -10.11 1.37 -19.32
CA SER A 77 -10.03 2.83 -19.49
C SER A 77 -10.24 3.56 -18.15
N PHE A 78 -9.16 3.96 -17.48
CA PHE A 78 -9.24 4.73 -16.23
C PHE A 78 -9.72 6.17 -16.51
N PRO A 79 -10.64 6.74 -15.71
CA PRO A 79 -11.36 6.15 -14.58
C PRO A 79 -12.79 5.69 -14.95
N THR A 80 -13.09 5.46 -16.22
CA THR A 80 -14.46 5.33 -16.73
C THR A 80 -14.94 3.89 -16.88
N GLN A 81 -14.03 2.94 -17.12
CA GLN A 81 -14.38 1.56 -17.36
C GLN A 81 -13.31 0.63 -16.77
N ASN A 82 -13.66 -0.11 -15.73
CA ASN A 82 -12.87 -1.23 -15.23
C ASN A 82 -13.37 -2.52 -15.88
N GLU A 83 -12.49 -3.24 -16.56
CA GLU A 83 -12.80 -4.52 -17.21
C GLU A 83 -12.78 -5.70 -16.23
N SER A 84 -12.27 -5.47 -15.00
CA SER A 84 -12.23 -6.46 -13.91
C SER A 84 -11.64 -7.82 -14.33
N ILE A 85 -10.56 -7.79 -15.11
CA ILE A 85 -9.89 -9.00 -15.62
C ILE A 85 -9.31 -9.81 -14.46
N ASP A 86 -8.92 -9.14 -13.37
CA ASP A 86 -8.46 -9.75 -12.12
C ASP A 86 -9.58 -10.42 -11.30
N GLY A 87 -10.84 -10.25 -11.72
CA GLY A 87 -12.04 -10.80 -11.08
C GLY A 87 -12.74 -9.85 -10.11
N TYR A 88 -12.24 -8.62 -9.92
CA TYR A 88 -12.79 -7.67 -8.94
C TYR A 88 -12.98 -6.28 -9.54
N GLU A 89 -14.18 -5.73 -9.39
CA GLU A 89 -14.50 -4.35 -9.79
C GLU A 89 -14.00 -3.34 -8.75
N MET A 90 -13.93 -3.76 -7.49
CA MET A 90 -13.56 -2.95 -6.32
C MET A 90 -12.62 -3.74 -5.42
N ILE A 91 -12.60 -3.40 -4.13
CA ILE A 91 -11.78 -4.07 -3.11
C ILE A 91 -12.07 -5.58 -3.08
N ALA A 92 -11.02 -6.38 -3.19
CA ALA A 92 -11.06 -7.83 -3.07
C ALA A 92 -10.98 -8.29 -1.60
N PRO A 93 -11.47 -9.49 -1.26
CA PRO A 93 -11.12 -10.14 0.00
C PRO A 93 -9.61 -10.32 0.13
N VAL A 94 -9.07 -10.22 1.34
CA VAL A 94 -7.64 -10.45 1.57
C VAL A 94 -7.23 -11.86 1.13
N LYS A 95 -6.01 -12.00 0.62
CA LYS A 95 -5.47 -13.27 0.12
C LYS A 95 -6.21 -13.85 -1.09
N SER A 96 -6.85 -13.00 -1.89
CA SER A 96 -7.46 -13.43 -3.16
C SER A 96 -6.43 -13.77 -4.23
N PHE A 97 -5.22 -13.29 -4.09
CA PHE A 97 -4.10 -13.51 -5.01
C PHE A 97 -2.98 -14.33 -4.37
N HIS A 98 -1.95 -14.64 -5.16
CA HIS A 98 -0.80 -15.39 -4.66
C HIS A 98 0.04 -14.56 -3.68
N SER A 99 0.57 -15.21 -2.67
CA SER A 99 1.55 -14.58 -1.79
C SER A 99 2.89 -14.36 -2.51
N ASN A 100 3.65 -13.39 -2.04
CA ASN A 100 5.04 -13.25 -2.46
C ASN A 100 5.92 -14.40 -1.90
N SER A 101 7.20 -14.38 -2.22
CA SER A 101 8.15 -15.44 -1.89
C SER A 101 8.39 -15.68 -0.39
N ILE A 102 7.95 -14.76 0.47
CA ILE A 102 8.02 -14.90 1.94
C ILE A 102 6.66 -15.05 2.61
N GLY A 103 5.60 -15.27 1.81
CA GLY A 103 4.26 -15.59 2.31
C GLY A 103 3.38 -14.39 2.62
N LEU A 104 3.72 -13.17 2.16
CA LEU A 104 2.88 -11.98 2.29
C LEU A 104 1.95 -11.86 1.08
N PHE A 105 0.72 -11.43 1.34
CA PHE A 105 -0.34 -11.26 0.35
C PHE A 105 -0.62 -9.79 0.11
N ASP A 106 -1.24 -9.49 -1.03
CA ASP A 106 -1.82 -8.18 -1.35
C ASP A 106 -0.80 -7.01 -1.30
N MET A 107 0.50 -7.32 -1.47
CA MET A 107 1.57 -6.31 -1.46
C MET A 107 1.51 -5.35 -2.65
N ILE A 108 0.71 -5.64 -3.67
CA ILE A 108 0.39 -4.77 -4.81
C ILE A 108 -1.12 -4.72 -4.98
N GLY A 109 -1.65 -3.52 -5.19
CA GLY A 109 -3.07 -3.29 -5.45
C GLY A 109 -3.97 -3.42 -4.22
N ASN A 110 -5.23 -3.68 -4.44
CA ASN A 110 -6.30 -3.81 -3.46
C ASN A 110 -6.54 -2.52 -2.66
N VAL A 111 -5.74 -2.23 -1.62
CA VAL A 111 -5.81 -0.99 -0.84
C VAL A 111 -4.42 -0.47 -0.49
N TRP A 112 -4.27 0.85 -0.43
CA TRP A 112 -3.06 1.49 0.07
C TRP A 112 -2.79 1.08 1.52
N GLU A 113 -1.54 0.80 1.84
CA GLU A 113 -1.07 0.41 3.16
C GLU A 113 -0.26 1.52 3.83
N ILE A 114 -0.61 1.83 5.08
CA ILE A 114 0.00 2.93 5.86
C ILE A 114 1.31 2.43 6.47
N THR A 115 2.38 3.21 6.33
CA THR A 115 3.66 3.01 7.03
C THR A 115 3.82 3.99 8.19
N ASP A 116 4.86 3.81 8.99
CA ASP A 116 5.17 4.70 10.14
C ASP A 116 5.94 5.97 9.73
N ASP A 117 6.34 6.06 8.46
CA ASP A 117 7.20 7.12 7.96
C ASP A 117 6.43 8.38 7.61
N LEU A 118 6.96 9.54 8.02
CA LEU A 118 6.51 10.84 7.55
C LEU A 118 6.90 11.04 6.08
N PHE A 119 5.99 11.57 5.29
CA PHE A 119 6.27 11.91 3.90
C PHE A 119 7.16 13.16 3.82
N ASN A 120 8.31 13.03 3.15
CA ASN A 120 9.23 14.14 2.90
C ASN A 120 9.86 13.97 1.52
N VAL A 121 9.57 14.89 0.59
CA VAL A 121 10.05 14.80 -0.80
C VAL A 121 11.58 14.86 -0.92
N ASN A 122 12.29 15.36 0.11
CA ASN A 122 13.74 15.48 0.10
C ASN A 122 14.44 14.32 0.80
N TYR A 123 13.71 13.45 1.49
CA TYR A 123 14.29 12.44 2.39
C TYR A 123 15.38 11.62 1.72
N TYR A 124 15.11 11.04 0.57
CA TYR A 124 16.09 10.19 -0.14
C TYR A 124 17.25 10.98 -0.73
N SER A 125 17.07 12.26 -1.08
CA SER A 125 18.16 13.12 -1.57
C SER A 125 19.10 13.58 -0.47
N GLU A 126 18.66 13.54 0.79
CA GLU A 126 19.44 13.92 1.97
C GLU A 126 20.22 12.75 2.57
N ILE A 127 19.98 11.51 2.13
CA ILE A 127 20.70 10.30 2.56
C ILE A 127 22.06 10.24 1.85
N ASN A 128 23.12 10.60 2.54
CA ASN A 128 24.45 10.80 1.94
C ASN A 128 25.48 9.70 2.24
N THR A 129 25.17 8.68 3.02
CA THR A 129 26.15 7.67 3.42
C THR A 129 25.62 6.24 3.35
N GLU A 130 26.51 5.28 2.98
CA GLU A 130 26.19 3.83 3.01
C GLU A 130 25.71 3.34 4.39
N THR A 131 26.11 3.99 5.46
CA THR A 131 25.68 3.67 6.82
C THR A 131 24.23 4.09 7.07
N GLN A 132 23.77 5.18 6.43
CA GLN A 132 22.39 5.64 6.52
C GLN A 132 21.43 4.79 5.69
N LEU A 133 21.93 4.09 4.67
CA LEU A 133 21.13 3.17 3.84
C LEU A 133 20.79 1.85 4.56
N LYS A 134 21.38 1.59 5.73
CA LYS A 134 21.01 0.43 6.55
C LYS A 134 20.00 0.81 7.61
N ASN A 135 18.86 0.14 7.61
CA ASN A 135 17.76 0.35 8.56
C ASN A 135 17.24 1.80 8.52
N LEU A 136 16.82 2.23 7.33
CA LEU A 136 16.16 3.53 7.12
C LEU A 136 14.99 3.69 8.10
N LYS A 137 14.99 4.81 8.82
CA LYS A 137 13.98 5.10 9.85
C LYS A 137 12.91 6.10 9.40
N GLY A 138 12.94 6.45 8.11
CA GLY A 138 12.06 7.48 7.58
C GLY A 138 12.48 8.91 7.94
N ALA A 139 11.78 9.88 7.39
CA ALA A 139 12.02 11.29 7.65
C ALA A 139 11.59 11.67 9.07
N SER A 140 12.36 12.52 9.74
CA SER A 140 12.00 13.05 11.06
C SER A 140 11.00 14.21 11.01
N THR A 141 10.78 14.79 9.81
CA THR A 141 9.87 15.89 9.56
C THR A 141 9.10 15.67 8.28
N CYS A 142 7.79 15.98 8.31
CA CYS A 142 6.98 15.98 7.11
C CYS A 142 7.32 17.21 6.24
N TYR A 143 7.51 16.98 4.93
CA TYR A 143 7.65 18.08 3.98
C TYR A 143 7.07 17.72 2.61
N ASN A 144 6.01 18.44 2.27
CA ASN A 144 5.40 18.41 0.93
C ASN A 144 5.13 19.86 0.48
N PRO A 145 5.85 20.36 -0.54
CA PRO A 145 5.66 21.74 -1.01
C PRO A 145 4.27 22.02 -1.56
N ASN A 146 3.57 20.98 -2.04
CA ASN A 146 2.20 21.10 -2.54
C ASN A 146 1.16 21.11 -1.41
N ASN A 147 1.54 20.67 -0.20
CA ASN A 147 0.66 20.62 0.95
C ASN A 147 1.43 20.86 2.26
N PRO A 148 2.00 22.08 2.45
CA PRO A 148 3.00 22.34 3.48
C PRO A 148 2.45 22.42 4.91
N PHE A 149 1.11 22.42 5.07
CA PHE A 149 0.46 22.59 6.38
C PHE A 149 -0.12 21.29 6.93
N GLU A 150 -0.04 20.20 6.19
CA GLU A 150 -0.57 18.90 6.62
C GLU A 150 0.55 17.90 6.94
N ILE A 151 0.36 17.15 8.00
CA ILE A 151 1.20 16.01 8.29
C ILE A 151 0.73 14.85 7.40
N GLN A 152 1.63 14.33 6.58
CA GLN A 152 1.38 13.22 5.68
C GLN A 152 2.31 12.06 6.02
N TYR A 153 1.79 10.85 5.88
CA TYR A 153 2.52 9.61 6.05
C TYR A 153 2.68 8.90 4.71
N VAL A 154 3.73 8.10 4.60
CA VAL A 154 3.97 7.29 3.41
C VAL A 154 2.96 6.15 3.36
N MET A 155 2.37 5.94 2.19
CA MET A 155 1.52 4.79 1.90
C MET A 155 2.14 4.00 0.74
N LYS A 156 2.02 2.68 0.80
CA LYS A 156 2.62 1.74 -0.15
C LYS A 156 1.60 0.79 -0.76
N GLY A 157 2.01 0.07 -1.78
CA GLY A 157 1.27 -1.04 -2.39
C GLY A 157 0.28 -0.67 -3.48
N GLY A 158 -0.18 0.56 -3.53
CA GLY A 158 -1.22 0.94 -4.49
C GLY A 158 -2.62 0.48 -4.08
N SER A 159 -3.56 0.51 -5.00
CA SER A 159 -4.95 0.11 -4.75
C SER A 159 -5.62 -0.44 -6.00
N PHE A 160 -6.84 -0.95 -5.87
CA PHE A 160 -7.69 -1.37 -6.99
C PHE A 160 -7.98 -0.24 -8.02
N LEU A 161 -7.70 1.01 -7.67
CA LEU A 161 -7.82 2.17 -8.56
C LEU A 161 -6.52 2.50 -9.30
N CYS A 162 -5.42 1.81 -9.04
CA CYS A 162 -4.15 2.06 -9.70
C CYS A 162 -4.14 1.48 -11.10
N HIS A 163 -3.71 2.31 -12.06
CA HIS A 163 -3.60 2.00 -13.48
C HIS A 163 -2.31 2.57 -14.04
N ASP A 164 -1.77 2.03 -15.12
CA ASP A 164 -0.50 2.46 -15.75
C ASP A 164 -0.42 3.97 -16.03
N SER A 165 -1.57 4.59 -16.34
CA SER A 165 -1.68 6.04 -16.56
C SER A 165 -1.85 6.85 -15.27
N TYR A 166 -2.05 6.18 -14.13
CA TYR A 166 -2.33 6.81 -12.84
C TYR A 166 -1.83 5.92 -11.70
N CYS A 167 -0.92 6.44 -10.88
CA CYS A 167 -0.27 5.77 -9.74
C CYS A 167 0.45 4.43 -10.08
N ALA A 168 1.13 4.36 -11.23
CA ALA A 168 1.89 3.17 -11.65
C ALA A 168 3.18 2.90 -10.84
N SER A 169 3.44 3.63 -9.76
CA SER A 169 4.56 3.38 -8.84
C SER A 169 4.06 2.47 -7.71
N TYR A 170 4.10 1.20 -7.96
CA TYR A 170 3.78 0.17 -6.97
C TYR A 170 4.92 -0.02 -5.97
#